data_7c5cbc8ca423077773ec286887a30a0b
#
_entry.id   7c5cbc8ca423077773ec286887a30a0b
#
_cell.length_a   1.000
_cell.length_b   1.000
_cell.length_c   1.000
_cell.angle_alpha   90.00
_cell.angle_beta   90.00
_cell.angle_gamma   90.00
#
_symmetry.space_group_name_H-M   'P 1'
#
loop_
_entity.id
_entity.type
_entity.pdbx_description
1 polymer ?
#
loop_
_entity_poly.entity_id
_entity_poly.type
_entity_poly.pdbx_seq_one_letter_code
_entity_poly.pdbx_strand_id
1 'polypeptide(L)'
;AYDSQVGIQGRKATVPYGLYVCHGFVSANLAKQTGFSEEDLELFWAALKNMFDVDRSAARGLMSAQKLIVFKHDSVLGNAPANKLFDLVKVEKVCDGAPRSFSDYTVTIDKAGLPANVTVDELM
;
A
#
# COMPACT_ATOMS: atom_id res chain seq x y z
N ALA A 1 22.91 -38.27 7.85
CA ALA A 1 22.59 -38.12 7.83
C ALA A 1 22.34 -38.21 7.55
N TYR A 2 22.68 -38.01 7.80
CA TYR A 2 22.42 -38.02 7.83
C TYR A 2 22.03 -38.28 7.77
N ASP A 3 22.30 -38.49 8.13
CA ASP A 3 21.77 -38.42 8.24
C ASP A 3 21.26 -38.25 8.06
N SER A 4 21.35 -38.51 8.21
CA SER A 4 20.74 -38.02 8.20
C SER A 4 20.22 -37.39 7.92
N GLN A 5 20.51 -37.53 7.83
CA GLN A 5 19.91 -36.86 7.72
C GLN A 5 19.18 -36.58 7.50
N VAL A 6 19.90 -36.78 7.55
CA VAL A 6 18.74 -36.92 7.76
C VAL A 6 17.91 -35.89 7.77
N GLY A 7 17.20 -35.98 7.59
CA GLY A 7 16.40 -34.83 7.32
C GLY A 7 16.50 -33.79 8.38
N ILE A 8 16.63 -32.55 8.00
CA ILE A 8 16.58 -31.44 8.94
C ILE A 8 15.14 -31.21 9.30
N GLN A 9 14.82 -31.36 10.56
CA GLN A 9 13.52 -31.03 11.09
C GLN A 9 13.59 -29.71 11.80
N GLY A 10 12.75 -28.79 11.42
CA GLY A 10 12.66 -27.49 12.04
C GLY A 10 11.23 -27.04 12.13
N ARG A 11 10.98 -26.04 12.93
CA ARG A 11 9.70 -25.40 13.00
C ARG A 11 9.76 -24.07 12.28
N LYS A 12 8.79 -23.79 11.45
CA LYS A 12 8.62 -22.51 10.79
C LYS A 12 7.34 -21.88 11.28
N ALA A 13 7.49 -20.77 12.01
CA ALA A 13 6.34 -19.97 12.37
C ALA A 13 5.99 -19.05 11.20
N THR A 14 4.77 -19.12 10.74
CA THR A 14 4.31 -18.34 9.61
C THR A 14 3.08 -17.52 10.00
N VAL A 15 3.08 -16.24 9.63
CA VAL A 15 1.88 -15.42 9.76
C VAL A 15 0.97 -15.77 8.58
N PRO A 16 -0.25 -16.27 8.83
CA PRO A 16 -1.12 -16.72 7.75
C PRO A 16 -1.56 -15.60 6.82
N TYR A 17 -1.69 -14.38 7.34
CA TYR A 17 -2.06 -13.22 6.56
C TYR A 17 -1.48 -11.97 7.21
N GLY A 18 -0.96 -11.07 6.41
CA GLY A 18 -0.48 -9.77 6.88
C GLY A 18 -0.94 -8.68 5.91
N LEU A 19 -1.51 -7.62 6.45
CA LEU A 19 -1.85 -6.44 5.67
C LEU A 19 -0.82 -5.37 5.98
N TYR A 20 -0.17 -4.86 4.94
CA TYR A 20 0.87 -3.85 5.06
C TYR A 20 0.38 -2.54 4.47
N VAL A 21 0.71 -1.45 5.14
CA VAL A 21 0.40 -0.10 4.67
C VAL A 21 1.70 0.59 4.33
N CYS A 22 1.76 1.16 3.14
CA CYS A 22 2.92 1.89 2.67
C CYS A 22 2.50 3.31 2.31
N HIS A 23 3.27 4.30 2.76
CA HIS A 23 3.04 5.70 2.44
C HIS A 23 4.11 6.17 1.46
N GLY A 24 3.68 6.88 0.44
CA GLY A 24 4.58 7.43 -0.56
C GLY A 24 4.21 8.85 -0.90
N PHE A 25 5.14 9.55 -1.54
CA PHE A 25 4.97 10.96 -1.87
C PHE A 25 5.42 11.22 -3.29
N VAL A 26 4.66 12.07 -3.99
CA VAL A 26 5.04 12.57 -5.31
C VAL A 26 5.12 14.08 -5.18
N SER A 27 6.30 14.63 -5.44
CA SER A 27 6.54 16.08 -5.37
C SER A 27 6.42 16.70 -6.75
N ALA A 28 5.51 17.65 -6.90
CA ALA A 28 5.35 18.38 -8.16
C ALA A 28 6.59 19.20 -8.51
N ASN A 29 7.27 19.76 -7.50
CA ASN A 29 8.50 20.51 -7.73
C ASN A 29 9.61 19.62 -8.30
N LEU A 30 9.81 18.46 -7.70
CA LEU A 30 10.80 17.50 -8.19
C LEU A 30 10.42 16.92 -9.55
N ALA A 31 9.15 16.73 -9.79
CA ALA A 31 8.65 16.25 -11.07
C ALA A 31 8.97 17.25 -12.20
N LYS A 32 8.85 18.55 -11.94
CA LYS A 32 9.22 19.58 -12.92
C LYS A 32 10.71 19.53 -13.26
N GLN A 33 11.56 19.26 -12.28
CA GLN A 33 13.00 19.18 -12.50
C GLN A 33 13.42 17.97 -13.31
N THR A 34 12.71 16.84 -13.13
CA THR A 34 13.04 15.59 -13.80
C THR A 34 12.28 15.37 -15.11
N GLY A 35 11.30 16.23 -15.43
CA GLY A 35 10.45 16.05 -16.59
C GLY A 35 9.37 15.00 -16.42
N PHE A 36 9.04 14.64 -15.18
CA PHE A 36 8.01 13.65 -14.86
C PHE A 36 6.64 14.22 -15.21
N SER A 37 5.94 13.59 -16.15
CA SER A 37 4.66 14.08 -16.68
C SER A 37 3.45 13.38 -16.03
N GLU A 38 2.26 13.85 -16.36
CA GLU A 38 1.02 13.18 -15.96
C GLU A 38 0.94 11.76 -16.52
N GLU A 39 1.43 11.55 -17.75
CA GLU A 39 1.45 10.22 -18.34
C GLU A 39 2.37 9.29 -17.57
N ASP A 40 3.50 9.78 -17.09
CA ASP A 40 4.42 9.02 -16.26
C ASP A 40 3.78 8.66 -14.93
N LEU A 41 3.00 9.57 -14.36
CA LEU A 41 2.28 9.35 -13.11
C LEU A 41 1.22 8.25 -13.28
N GLU A 42 0.48 8.28 -14.38
CA GLU A 42 -0.50 7.25 -14.69
C GLU A 42 0.15 5.87 -14.82
N LEU A 43 1.31 5.82 -15.49
CA LEU A 43 2.08 4.60 -15.63
C LEU A 43 2.56 4.11 -14.24
N PHE A 44 2.97 5.03 -13.37
CA PHE A 44 3.39 4.70 -12.03
C PHE A 44 2.26 4.07 -11.21
N TRP A 45 1.05 4.64 -11.30
CA TRP A 45 -0.12 4.06 -10.61
C TRP A 45 -0.43 2.66 -11.13
N ALA A 46 -0.35 2.46 -12.44
CA ALA A 46 -0.57 1.14 -13.03
C ALA A 46 0.48 0.14 -12.56
N ALA A 47 1.73 0.56 -12.45
CA ALA A 47 2.80 -0.29 -11.94
C ALA A 47 2.58 -0.70 -10.50
N LEU A 48 2.13 0.23 -9.64
CA LEU A 48 1.83 -0.09 -8.24
C LEU A 48 0.70 -1.09 -8.10
N LYS A 49 -0.31 -1.00 -8.96
CA LYS A 49 -1.43 -1.94 -8.93
C LYS A 49 -1.02 -3.36 -9.29
N ASN A 50 -0.02 -3.50 -10.16
CA ASN A 50 0.31 -4.78 -10.76
C ASN A 50 1.68 -5.33 -10.36
N MET A 51 2.44 -4.62 -9.53
CA MET A 51 3.84 -4.97 -9.25
C MET A 51 4.02 -6.38 -8.67
N PHE A 52 3.10 -6.83 -7.82
CA PHE A 52 3.22 -8.14 -7.21
C PHE A 52 2.82 -9.28 -8.14
N ASP A 53 2.14 -8.98 -9.23
CA ASP A 53 1.85 -9.99 -10.26
C ASP A 53 3.09 -10.34 -11.08
N VAL A 54 4.00 -9.37 -11.20
CA VAL A 54 5.24 -9.51 -11.97
C VAL A 54 6.42 -9.86 -11.07
N ASP A 55 6.55 -9.14 -9.95
CA ASP A 55 7.67 -9.29 -9.03
C ASP A 55 7.30 -10.29 -7.93
N ARG A 56 7.66 -11.52 -8.13
CA ARG A 56 7.40 -12.61 -7.18
C ARG A 56 8.69 -13.18 -6.63
N SER A 57 8.62 -13.69 -5.42
CA SER A 57 9.74 -14.41 -4.84
C SER A 57 9.21 -15.54 -3.95
N ALA A 58 10.08 -16.50 -3.67
CA ALA A 58 9.73 -17.62 -2.78
C ALA A 58 9.33 -17.13 -1.37
N ALA A 59 9.97 -16.05 -0.93
CA ALA A 59 9.70 -15.50 0.39
C ALA A 59 8.38 -14.71 0.44
N ARG A 60 8.00 -14.07 -0.68
CA ARG A 60 6.78 -13.26 -0.75
C ARG A 60 5.55 -14.05 -1.18
N GLY A 61 5.75 -15.10 -1.97
CA GLY A 61 4.66 -15.98 -2.37
C GLY A 61 3.46 -15.27 -2.97
N LEU A 62 2.37 -15.27 -2.24
CA LEU A 62 1.08 -14.73 -2.69
C LEU A 62 0.84 -13.32 -2.14
N MET A 63 1.52 -12.35 -2.70
CA MET A 63 1.28 -10.95 -2.38
C MET A 63 0.49 -10.28 -3.48
N SER A 64 -0.38 -9.35 -3.10
CA SER A 64 -1.13 -8.54 -4.07
C SER A 64 -1.42 -7.17 -3.49
N ALA A 65 -1.51 -6.17 -4.37
CA ALA A 65 -1.98 -4.85 -3.99
C ALA A 65 -3.49 -4.94 -3.75
N GLN A 66 -3.93 -4.49 -2.59
CA GLN A 66 -5.34 -4.55 -2.21
C GLN A 66 -6.04 -3.21 -2.39
N LYS A 67 -5.34 -2.12 -2.10
CA LYS A 67 -5.93 -0.79 -2.16
C LYS A 67 -4.86 0.24 -2.51
N LEU A 68 -5.22 1.18 -3.35
CA LEU A 68 -4.36 2.32 -3.69
C LEU A 68 -5.18 3.59 -3.52
N ILE A 69 -4.78 4.43 -2.58
CA ILE A 69 -5.47 5.67 -2.25
C ILE A 69 -4.51 6.82 -2.50
N VAL A 70 -4.98 7.79 -3.27
CA VAL A 70 -4.17 8.95 -3.67
C VAL A 70 -4.84 10.22 -3.19
N PHE A 71 -4.09 11.02 -2.45
CA PHE A 71 -4.52 12.37 -2.08
C PHE A 71 -3.89 13.36 -3.05
N LYS A 72 -4.71 14.12 -3.75
CA LYS A 72 -4.27 15.11 -4.72
C LYS A 72 -4.44 16.51 -4.14
N HIS A 73 -3.34 17.26 -4.13
CA HIS A 73 -3.35 18.66 -3.76
C HIS A 73 -3.46 19.51 -5.03
N ASP A 74 -4.16 20.62 -4.97
CA ASP A 74 -4.25 21.52 -6.11
C ASP A 74 -3.12 22.56 -6.14
N SER A 75 -2.24 22.52 -5.15
CA SER A 75 -1.07 23.39 -5.03
C SER A 75 0.22 22.58 -5.09
N VAL A 76 1.24 23.16 -5.74
CA VAL A 76 2.55 22.53 -5.87
C VAL A 76 3.21 22.31 -4.50
N LEU A 77 2.95 23.19 -3.55
CA LEU A 77 3.49 23.08 -2.19
C LEU A 77 2.66 22.18 -1.27
N GLY A 78 1.49 21.76 -1.75
CA GLY A 78 0.57 21.00 -0.94
C GLY A 78 -0.36 21.89 -0.11
N ASN A 79 -1.49 21.32 0.29
CA ASN A 79 -2.55 22.05 1.01
C ASN A 79 -2.71 21.61 2.45
N ALA A 80 -2.04 20.51 2.85
CA ALA A 80 -2.13 19.99 4.20
C ALA A 80 -0.92 19.10 4.51
N PRO A 81 -0.55 18.95 5.78
CA PRO A 81 0.49 18.03 6.18
C PRO A 81 0.11 16.58 5.85
N ALA A 82 1.07 15.81 5.36
CA ALA A 82 0.83 14.43 4.94
C ALA A 82 0.32 13.55 6.07
N ASN A 83 0.83 13.72 7.28
CA ASN A 83 0.39 12.92 8.42
C ASN A 83 -1.10 13.10 8.72
N LYS A 84 -1.64 14.30 8.53
CA LYS A 84 -3.07 14.55 8.74
C LYS A 84 -3.91 13.87 7.68
N LEU A 85 -3.42 13.81 6.45
CA LEU A 85 -4.12 13.10 5.37
C LEU A 85 -4.09 11.60 5.59
N PHE A 86 -2.97 11.05 6.02
CA PHE A 86 -2.87 9.62 6.31
C PHE A 86 -3.77 9.21 7.48
N ASP A 87 -3.97 10.10 8.45
CA ASP A 87 -4.87 9.84 9.59
C ASP A 87 -6.34 9.73 9.18
N LEU A 88 -6.71 10.23 8.00
CA LEU A 88 -8.07 10.09 7.47
C LEU A 88 -8.36 8.67 6.98
N VAL A 89 -7.33 7.90 6.72
CA VAL A 89 -7.46 6.51 6.30
C VAL A 89 -7.29 5.62 7.51
N LYS A 90 -8.32 4.85 7.83
CA LYS A 90 -8.29 3.93 8.97
C LYS A 90 -8.38 2.51 8.49
N VAL A 91 -7.48 1.68 8.96
CA VAL A 91 -7.44 0.26 8.67
C VAL A 91 -7.63 -0.48 9.98
N GLU A 92 -8.71 -1.24 10.07
CA GLU A 92 -9.09 -1.92 11.31
C GLU A 92 -9.35 -3.39 11.05
N LYS A 93 -8.89 -4.23 11.97
CA LYS A 93 -9.22 -5.65 11.95
C LYS A 93 -10.63 -5.82 12.48
N VAL A 94 -11.47 -6.55 11.75
CA VAL A 94 -12.88 -6.74 12.11
C VAL A 94 -13.21 -8.21 12.39
N CYS A 95 -12.23 -9.09 12.36
CA CYS A 95 -12.43 -10.50 12.69
C CYS A 95 -11.95 -10.81 14.10
N ASP A 96 -12.44 -11.91 14.66
CA ASP A 96 -11.90 -12.47 15.89
C ASP A 96 -10.71 -13.37 15.55
N GLY A 97 -9.66 -13.31 16.37
CA GLY A 97 -8.47 -14.12 16.17
C GLY A 97 -7.57 -13.61 15.04
N ALA A 98 -6.79 -14.50 14.46
CA ALA A 98 -5.84 -14.14 13.42
C ALA A 98 -6.55 -13.91 12.08
N PRO A 99 -6.26 -12.81 11.38
CA PRO A 99 -6.87 -12.56 10.07
C PRO A 99 -6.34 -13.54 9.02
N ARG A 100 -7.17 -13.83 8.03
CA ARG A 100 -6.87 -14.79 6.96
C ARG A 100 -6.98 -14.19 5.57
N SER A 101 -7.61 -13.02 5.44
CA SER A 101 -7.83 -12.38 4.14
C SER A 101 -8.01 -10.88 4.33
N PHE A 102 -8.02 -10.15 3.22
CA PHE A 102 -8.28 -8.73 3.23
C PHE A 102 -9.68 -8.39 3.78
N SER A 103 -10.64 -9.29 3.59
CA SER A 103 -12.00 -9.10 4.10
C SER A 103 -12.09 -9.09 5.62
N ASP A 104 -11.06 -9.55 6.32
CA ASP A 104 -10.98 -9.48 7.77
C ASP A 104 -10.56 -8.09 8.27
N TYR A 105 -10.34 -7.16 7.36
CA TYR A 105 -10.02 -5.77 7.66
C TYR A 105 -11.03 -4.84 7.00
N THR A 106 -11.21 -3.68 7.61
CA THR A 106 -12.01 -2.60 7.05
C THR A 106 -11.10 -1.41 6.80
N VAL A 107 -11.15 -0.87 5.59
CA VAL A 107 -10.44 0.35 5.22
C VAL A 107 -11.48 1.45 5.05
N THR A 108 -11.37 2.49 5.87
CA THR A 108 -12.32 3.60 5.89
C THR A 108 -11.57 4.90 5.61
N ILE A 109 -12.16 5.75 4.78
CA ILE A 109 -11.61 7.07 4.49
C ILE A 109 -12.59 8.11 5.01
N ASP A 110 -12.12 8.96 5.92
CA ASP A 110 -12.91 10.08 6.43
C ASP A 110 -12.89 11.24 5.43
N LYS A 111 -13.81 11.20 4.48
CA LYS A 111 -13.88 12.24 3.44
C LYS A 111 -14.37 13.57 3.99
N ALA A 112 -15.09 13.55 5.10
CA ALA A 112 -15.57 14.78 5.72
C ALA A 112 -14.41 15.58 6.36
N GLY A 113 -13.33 14.91 6.74
CA GLY A 113 -12.15 15.55 7.30
C GLY A 113 -11.16 16.08 6.25
N LEU A 114 -11.44 15.93 4.96
CA LEU A 114 -10.54 16.41 3.91
C LEU A 114 -10.43 17.93 3.93
N PRO A 115 -9.22 18.49 3.91
CA PRO A 115 -9.05 19.93 3.76
C PRO A 115 -9.59 20.41 2.42
N ALA A 116 -9.89 21.72 2.33
CA ALA A 116 -10.22 22.34 1.06
C ALA A 116 -9.03 22.18 0.10
N ASN A 117 -9.30 22.01 -1.18
CA ASN A 117 -8.30 21.87 -2.24
C ASN A 117 -7.49 20.56 -2.19
N VAL A 118 -7.95 19.59 -1.43
CA VAL A 118 -7.40 18.23 -1.44
C VAL A 118 -8.51 17.27 -1.83
N THR A 119 -8.23 16.43 -2.81
CA THR A 119 -9.16 15.39 -3.23
C THR A 119 -8.56 14.02 -2.98
N VAL A 120 -9.41 13.03 -2.78
CA VAL A 120 -8.99 11.65 -2.61
C VAL A 120 -9.52 10.79 -3.74
N ASP A 121 -8.64 10.01 -4.34
CA ASP A 121 -8.98 9.05 -5.38
C ASP A 121 -8.66 7.64 -4.90
N GLU A 122 -9.62 6.75 -5.01
CA GLU A 122 -9.42 5.33 -4.76
C GLU A 122 -9.20 4.65 -6.11
N LEU A 123 -7.95 4.32 -6.41
CA LEU A 123 -7.59 3.74 -7.70
C LEU A 123 -7.73 2.22 -7.75
N MET A 124 -8.01 1.60 -6.61
CA MET A 124 -8.33 0.17 -6.51
C MET A 124 -9.48 -0.05 -5.57
#